data_7ba84fd2be04a8938d6485d78bcb6915
#
_entry.id   7ba84fd2be04a8938d6485d78bcb6915
#
_cell.length_a   1.000
_cell.length_b   1.000
_cell.length_c   1.000
_cell.angle_alpha   90.00
_cell.angle_beta   90.00
_cell.angle_gamma   90.00
#
_symmetry.space_group_name_H-M   'P 1'
#
loop_
_entity.id
_entity.type
_entity.pdbx_description
1 polymer ?
#
loop_
_entity_poly.entity_id
_entity_poly.type
_entity_poly.pdbx_seq_one_letter_code
_entity_poly.pdbx_strand_id
1 'polypeptide(L)'
;LFQIWLNLPKAKKRAAPYFAMLWNNNIPVIDNPDAAGKNTTVKIVAGRYKQHRAPSPAPDSWADDEQHDVAIWTISMEPGARWTLPAATARANRTLFFYGGTEAQIDNQPVSAARAIELSPDREVEIVNGSMPGSFLLLQGVPIGESVVQHGPFVGNSASDIQQIMHDYQRTEFGGWPWPTYE
;
A
#
# COMPACT_ATOMS: atom_id res chain seq x y z
N LEU A 1 -9.08 9.72 -2.49
CA LEU A 1 -7.89 9.44 -3.28
C LEU A 1 -6.70 9.21 -2.36
N PHE A 2 -5.93 8.13 -2.58
CA PHE A 2 -4.63 7.89 -1.95
C PHE A 2 -3.55 7.99 -3.02
N GLN A 3 -2.51 8.76 -2.74
CA GLN A 3 -1.27 8.75 -3.51
C GLN A 3 -0.22 8.00 -2.69
N ILE A 4 0.26 6.87 -3.19
CA ILE A 4 1.19 5.99 -2.48
C ILE A 4 2.48 5.93 -3.28
N TRP A 5 3.59 6.25 -2.63
CA TRP A 5 4.92 6.15 -3.20
C TRP A 5 5.63 4.92 -2.65
N LEU A 6 5.89 3.95 -3.51
CA LEU A 6 6.66 2.77 -3.19
C LEU A 6 8.08 2.98 -3.74
N ASN A 7 9.05 3.07 -2.83
CA ASN A 7 10.43 3.32 -3.21
C ASN A 7 11.05 2.12 -3.95
N LEU A 8 12.11 2.38 -4.73
CA LEU A 8 12.89 1.38 -5.44
C LEU A 8 14.27 1.20 -4.78
N PRO A 9 14.85 -0.01 -4.82
CA PRO A 9 16.23 -0.22 -4.42
C PRO A 9 17.19 0.52 -5.37
N LYS A 10 18.40 0.82 -4.90
CA LYS A 10 19.42 1.55 -5.66
C LYS A 10 19.63 0.97 -7.06
N ALA A 11 19.67 -0.36 -7.16
CA ALA A 11 19.89 -1.07 -8.42
C ALA A 11 18.79 -0.82 -9.46
N LYS A 12 17.57 -0.47 -9.03
CA LYS A 12 16.40 -0.27 -9.88
C LYS A 12 15.95 1.19 -9.98
N LYS A 13 16.58 2.12 -9.27
CA LYS A 13 16.16 3.55 -9.30
C LYS A 13 16.25 4.21 -10.68
N ARG A 14 17.05 3.64 -11.59
CA ARG A 14 17.22 4.12 -12.97
C ARG A 14 16.64 3.16 -14.01
N ALA A 15 15.72 2.29 -13.58
CA ALA A 15 14.94 1.46 -14.50
C ALA A 15 14.18 2.34 -15.50
N ALA A 16 13.89 1.79 -16.67
CA ALA A 16 13.09 2.49 -17.67
C ALA A 16 11.72 2.88 -17.10
N PRO A 17 11.21 4.07 -17.40
CA PRO A 17 9.88 4.47 -16.98
C PRO A 17 8.82 3.45 -17.44
N TYR A 18 7.91 3.13 -16.55
CA TYR A 18 6.83 2.20 -16.82
C TYR A 18 5.50 2.77 -16.31
N PHE A 19 4.46 2.54 -17.07
CA PHE A 19 3.10 2.92 -16.74
C PHE A 19 2.15 1.76 -17.01
N ALA A 20 1.25 1.48 -16.06
CA ALA A 20 0.14 0.55 -16.24
C ALA A 20 -1.11 1.08 -15.57
N MET A 21 -2.24 1.01 -16.27
CA MET A 21 -3.54 1.31 -15.70
C MET A 21 -4.16 0.04 -15.13
N LEU A 22 -4.31 -0.01 -13.81
CA LEU A 22 -5.01 -1.09 -13.13
C LEU A 22 -6.48 -0.72 -12.97
N TRP A 23 -7.29 -1.17 -13.93
CA TRP A 23 -8.72 -0.88 -13.92
C TRP A 23 -9.43 -1.53 -12.73
N ASN A 24 -10.42 -0.84 -12.19
CA ASN A 24 -11.18 -1.29 -11.02
C ASN A 24 -11.72 -2.72 -11.16
N ASN A 25 -12.15 -3.11 -12.35
CA ASN A 25 -12.73 -4.44 -12.63
C ASN A 25 -11.69 -5.57 -12.58
N ASN A 26 -10.40 -5.24 -12.67
CA ASN A 26 -9.30 -6.21 -12.63
C ASN A 26 -8.71 -6.35 -11.21
N ILE A 27 -9.13 -5.49 -10.28
CA ILE A 27 -8.64 -5.53 -8.89
C ILE A 27 -9.55 -6.48 -8.10
N PRO A 28 -9.00 -7.56 -7.50
CA PRO A 28 -9.79 -8.51 -6.72
C PRO A 28 -10.46 -7.85 -5.52
N VAL A 29 -11.72 -8.18 -5.33
CA VAL A 29 -12.55 -7.76 -4.19
C VAL A 29 -13.08 -9.01 -3.51
N ILE A 30 -12.77 -9.17 -2.23
CA ILE A 30 -13.05 -10.38 -1.47
C ILE A 30 -13.93 -10.05 -0.28
N ASP A 31 -15.08 -10.67 -0.22
CA ASP A 31 -15.99 -10.58 0.91
C ASP A 31 -15.65 -11.62 1.98
N ASN A 32 -15.73 -11.17 3.22
CA ASN A 32 -15.41 -11.97 4.40
C ASN A 32 -16.54 -11.81 5.43
N PRO A 33 -17.65 -12.54 5.30
CA PRO A 33 -18.71 -12.51 6.31
C PRO A 33 -18.22 -13.14 7.62
N ASP A 34 -18.52 -12.49 8.74
CA ASP A 34 -18.28 -13.01 10.07
C ASP A 34 -19.40 -14.01 10.50
N ALA A 35 -19.28 -14.56 11.71
CA ALA A 35 -20.26 -15.50 12.26
C ALA A 35 -21.68 -14.90 12.44
N ALA A 36 -21.80 -13.57 12.50
CA ALA A 36 -23.07 -12.85 12.56
C ALA A 36 -23.60 -12.45 11.17
N GLY A 37 -22.88 -12.84 10.09
CA GLY A 37 -23.22 -12.52 8.71
C GLY A 37 -22.86 -11.11 8.28
N LYS A 38 -22.13 -10.32 9.12
CA LYS A 38 -21.67 -8.98 8.79
C LYS A 38 -20.41 -9.06 7.94
N ASN A 39 -20.34 -8.25 6.89
CA ASN A 39 -19.30 -8.36 5.90
C ASN A 39 -18.12 -7.41 6.14
N THR A 40 -16.93 -7.92 5.82
CA THR A 40 -15.70 -7.16 5.61
C THR A 40 -15.23 -7.39 4.19
N THR A 41 -15.17 -6.34 3.38
CA THR A 41 -14.73 -6.39 2.00
C THR A 41 -13.27 -5.94 1.91
N VAL A 42 -12.40 -6.81 1.38
CA VAL A 42 -10.97 -6.53 1.14
C VAL A 42 -10.75 -6.38 -0.36
N LYS A 43 -10.27 -5.22 -0.79
CA LYS A 43 -9.86 -4.94 -2.17
C LYS A 43 -8.34 -4.94 -2.25
N ILE A 44 -7.77 -5.80 -3.12
CA ILE A 44 -6.34 -6.09 -3.18
C ILE A 44 -5.70 -5.26 -4.30
N VAL A 45 -5.17 -4.08 -3.97
CA VAL A 45 -4.51 -3.19 -4.94
C VAL A 45 -3.09 -3.66 -5.25
N ALA A 46 -2.37 -4.16 -4.25
CA ALA A 46 -1.07 -4.81 -4.42
C ALA A 46 -0.94 -5.98 -3.44
N GLY A 47 -0.10 -6.95 -3.81
CA GLY A 47 0.17 -8.13 -3.00
C GLY A 47 -0.87 -9.23 -3.13
N ARG A 48 -1.05 -10.00 -2.06
CA ARG A 48 -1.91 -11.20 -2.02
C ARG A 48 -2.75 -11.21 -0.74
N TYR A 49 -3.97 -11.69 -0.86
CA TYR A 49 -4.84 -12.01 0.26
C TYR A 49 -5.50 -13.38 0.04
N LYS A 50 -5.29 -14.32 0.94
CA LYS A 50 -5.68 -15.73 0.77
C LYS A 50 -5.12 -16.26 -0.57
N GLN A 51 -5.95 -16.88 -1.42
CA GLN A 51 -5.57 -17.36 -2.75
C GLN A 51 -5.61 -16.29 -3.86
N HIS A 52 -6.04 -15.08 -3.55
CA HIS A 52 -6.21 -14.00 -4.53
C HIS A 52 -4.97 -13.11 -4.57
N ARG A 53 -4.56 -12.74 -5.78
CA ARG A 53 -3.42 -11.85 -6.04
C ARG A 53 -3.89 -10.62 -6.79
N ALA A 54 -3.34 -9.46 -6.42
CA ALA A 54 -3.48 -8.23 -7.19
C ALA A 54 -2.95 -8.38 -8.62
N PRO A 55 -3.37 -7.54 -9.57
CA PRO A 55 -2.72 -7.44 -10.87
C PRO A 55 -1.21 -7.18 -10.72
N SER A 56 -0.41 -7.66 -11.67
CA SER A 56 1.05 -7.49 -11.65
C SER A 56 1.43 -6.01 -11.57
N PRO A 57 2.33 -5.62 -10.67
CA PRO A 57 2.86 -4.27 -10.60
C PRO A 57 3.81 -3.99 -11.78
N ALA A 58 4.40 -2.79 -11.82
CA ALA A 58 5.49 -2.50 -12.73
C ALA A 58 6.66 -3.50 -12.53
N PRO A 59 7.36 -3.95 -13.59
CA PRO A 59 8.36 -5.03 -13.51
C PRO A 59 9.52 -4.76 -12.55
N ASP A 60 9.86 -3.48 -12.32
CA ASP A 60 10.94 -3.08 -11.42
C ASP A 60 10.46 -2.64 -10.05
N SER A 61 9.15 -2.72 -9.81
CA SER A 61 8.55 -2.35 -8.52
C SER A 61 9.04 -3.27 -7.40
N TRP A 62 9.19 -2.70 -6.19
CA TRP A 62 9.44 -3.48 -4.97
C TRP A 62 8.34 -4.51 -4.69
N ALA A 63 7.12 -4.26 -5.18
CA ALA A 63 5.98 -5.15 -5.04
C ALA A 63 6.00 -6.35 -6.02
N ASP A 64 6.92 -6.41 -6.98
CA ASP A 64 6.97 -7.49 -7.97
C ASP A 64 7.49 -8.81 -7.36
N ASP A 65 8.42 -8.73 -6.41
CA ASP A 65 8.93 -9.90 -5.68
C ASP A 65 8.07 -10.21 -4.46
N GLU A 66 7.50 -11.41 -4.42
CA GLU A 66 6.65 -11.86 -3.31
C GLU A 66 7.39 -11.92 -1.95
N GLN A 67 8.74 -12.04 -1.96
CA GLN A 67 9.53 -12.04 -0.73
C GLN A 67 9.55 -10.69 -0.01
N HIS A 68 9.19 -9.62 -0.72
CA HIS A 68 9.06 -8.29 -0.14
C HIS A 68 7.74 -8.09 0.61
N ASP A 69 6.81 -9.02 0.50
CA ASP A 69 5.52 -9.06 1.20
C ASP A 69 4.77 -7.72 1.15
N VAL A 70 4.83 -7.06 -0.01
CA VAL A 70 4.13 -5.79 -0.21
C VAL A 70 2.63 -6.05 -0.31
N ALA A 71 1.86 -5.37 0.54
CA ALA A 71 0.41 -5.34 0.47
C ALA A 71 -0.13 -3.91 0.54
N ILE A 72 -1.02 -3.59 -0.39
CA ILE A 72 -1.81 -2.37 -0.40
C ILE A 72 -3.26 -2.81 -0.53
N TRP A 73 -4.01 -2.76 0.58
CA TRP A 73 -5.41 -3.17 0.59
C TRP A 73 -6.31 -2.05 1.10
N THR A 74 -7.42 -1.82 0.43
CA THR A 74 -8.52 -1.06 1.04
C THR A 74 -9.53 -2.03 1.63
N ILE A 75 -9.98 -1.73 2.84
CA ILE A 75 -10.84 -2.60 3.63
C ILE A 75 -12.07 -1.79 4.01
N SER A 76 -13.25 -2.32 3.71
CA SER A 76 -14.52 -1.75 4.09
C SER A 76 -15.24 -2.72 5.02
N MET A 77 -15.70 -2.25 6.16
CA MET A 77 -16.35 -3.07 7.19
C MET A 77 -17.76 -2.55 7.48
N GLU A 78 -18.73 -3.45 7.50
CA GLU A 78 -20.09 -3.14 7.98
C GLU A 78 -20.08 -2.77 9.46
N PRO A 79 -21.12 -2.06 9.94
CA PRO A 79 -21.27 -1.75 11.36
C PRO A 79 -21.22 -3.01 12.24
N GLY A 80 -20.29 -3.02 13.20
CA GLY A 80 -20.06 -4.13 14.12
C GLY A 80 -19.50 -5.40 13.49
N ALA A 81 -19.02 -5.36 12.24
CA ALA A 81 -18.34 -6.49 11.60
C ALA A 81 -17.04 -6.82 12.34
N ARG A 82 -16.72 -8.12 12.39
CA ARG A 82 -15.50 -8.66 12.98
C ARG A 82 -14.68 -9.35 11.91
N TRP A 83 -13.40 -9.01 11.83
CA TRP A 83 -12.49 -9.59 10.86
C TRP A 83 -11.09 -9.74 11.42
N THR A 84 -10.40 -10.79 11.00
CA THR A 84 -9.01 -11.04 11.38
C THR A 84 -8.10 -10.71 10.21
N LEU A 85 -7.26 -9.69 10.39
CA LEU A 85 -6.16 -9.35 9.50
C LEU A 85 -5.07 -10.41 9.65
N PRO A 86 -4.72 -11.18 8.61
CA PRO A 86 -3.73 -12.24 8.73
C PRO A 86 -2.34 -11.70 9.06
N ALA A 87 -1.49 -12.54 9.64
CA ALA A 87 -0.08 -12.24 9.84
C ALA A 87 0.65 -12.01 8.52
N ALA A 88 1.75 -11.28 8.59
CA ALA A 88 2.70 -11.04 7.52
C ALA A 88 4.07 -11.65 7.87
N THR A 89 5.06 -11.49 6.98
CA THR A 89 6.43 -11.83 7.34
C THR A 89 6.94 -10.95 8.48
N ALA A 90 7.67 -11.53 9.43
CA ALA A 90 8.19 -10.81 10.61
C ALA A 90 9.08 -9.60 10.29
N ARG A 91 9.62 -9.54 9.05
CA ARG A 91 10.46 -8.43 8.58
C ARG A 91 9.69 -7.26 7.99
N ALA A 92 8.38 -7.41 7.75
CA ALA A 92 7.57 -6.36 7.16
C ALA A 92 7.28 -5.24 8.16
N ASN A 93 7.18 -4.01 7.67
CA ASN A 93 6.49 -2.95 8.38
C ASN A 93 5.00 -3.01 8.00
N ARG A 94 4.12 -2.77 8.95
CA ARG A 94 2.66 -2.77 8.74
C ARG A 94 2.03 -1.56 9.38
N THR A 95 1.27 -0.82 8.60
CA THR A 95 0.48 0.30 9.10
C THR A 95 -0.95 0.17 8.59
N LEU A 96 -1.90 0.22 9.53
CA LEU A 96 -3.33 0.26 9.24
C LEU A 96 -3.82 1.70 9.46
N PHE A 97 -4.30 2.32 8.40
CA PHE A 97 -4.92 3.65 8.45
C PHE A 97 -6.43 3.49 8.59
N PHE A 98 -6.99 3.93 9.69
CA PHE A 98 -8.44 4.01 9.90
C PHE A 98 -8.91 5.40 9.45
N TYR A 99 -9.45 5.53 8.25
CA TYR A 99 -9.75 6.84 7.65
C TYR A 99 -11.25 7.15 7.50
N GLY A 100 -12.13 6.19 7.69
CA GLY A 100 -13.59 6.38 7.62
C GLY A 100 -14.31 5.57 8.68
N GLY A 101 -15.32 6.14 9.29
CA GLY A 101 -16.04 5.60 10.44
C GLY A 101 -15.88 6.49 11.66
N THR A 102 -16.19 5.98 12.84
CA THR A 102 -16.08 6.72 14.12
C THR A 102 -15.09 6.05 15.06
N GLU A 103 -15.25 4.76 15.29
CA GLU A 103 -14.50 3.98 16.26
C GLU A 103 -14.35 2.53 15.79
N ALA A 104 -13.33 1.85 16.24
CA ALA A 104 -13.13 0.41 16.07
C ALA A 104 -12.34 -0.14 17.27
N GLN A 105 -12.28 -1.45 17.41
CA GLN A 105 -11.34 -2.12 18.30
C GLN A 105 -10.31 -2.86 17.48
N ILE A 106 -9.04 -2.66 17.81
CA ILE A 106 -7.90 -3.36 17.21
C ILE A 106 -7.23 -4.16 18.33
N ASP A 107 -7.30 -5.50 18.28
CA ASP A 107 -6.86 -6.37 19.37
C ASP A 107 -7.44 -5.92 20.75
N ASN A 108 -8.73 -5.68 20.81
CA ASN A 108 -9.46 -5.18 21.97
C ASN A 108 -9.05 -3.77 22.46
N GLN A 109 -8.22 -3.05 21.71
CA GLN A 109 -7.89 -1.66 22.02
C GLN A 109 -8.82 -0.72 21.27
N PRO A 110 -9.52 0.19 21.94
CA PRO A 110 -10.40 1.15 21.27
C PRO A 110 -9.58 2.18 20.49
N VAL A 111 -9.96 2.40 19.25
CA VAL A 111 -9.32 3.36 18.33
C VAL A 111 -10.38 4.19 17.64
N SER A 112 -10.20 5.52 17.66
CA SER A 112 -11.03 6.44 16.88
C SER A 112 -10.53 6.55 15.45
N ALA A 113 -11.40 6.93 14.52
CA ALA A 113 -11.00 7.22 13.12
C ALA A 113 -9.93 8.34 13.02
N ALA A 114 -9.37 8.52 11.83
CA ALA A 114 -8.26 9.41 11.51
C ALA A 114 -6.97 9.07 12.29
N ARG A 115 -6.66 7.78 12.38
CA ARG A 115 -5.43 7.26 12.99
C ARG A 115 -4.66 6.36 12.02
N ALA A 116 -3.34 6.44 12.14
CA ALA A 116 -2.39 5.43 11.63
C ALA A 116 -1.98 4.55 12.82
N ILE A 117 -2.08 3.24 12.63
CA ILE A 117 -1.85 2.23 13.67
C ILE A 117 -0.72 1.33 13.18
N GLU A 118 0.41 1.36 13.87
CA GLU A 118 1.50 0.42 13.60
C GLU A 118 1.15 -0.94 14.21
N LEU A 119 1.30 -1.99 13.42
CA LEU A 119 0.95 -3.35 13.81
C LEU A 119 2.19 -4.25 13.81
N SER A 120 2.26 -5.17 14.78
CA SER A 120 3.22 -6.27 14.73
C SER A 120 2.95 -7.13 13.49
N PRO A 121 3.96 -7.35 12.62
CA PRO A 121 3.72 -8.04 11.35
C PRO A 121 3.45 -9.54 11.52
N ASP A 122 4.09 -10.19 12.47
CA ASP A 122 4.20 -11.64 12.64
C ASP A 122 3.02 -12.30 13.37
N ARG A 123 1.96 -11.54 13.61
CA ARG A 123 0.74 -12.05 14.25
C ARG A 123 -0.53 -11.58 13.56
N GLU A 124 -1.58 -12.33 13.74
CA GLU A 124 -2.93 -11.93 13.35
C GLU A 124 -3.42 -10.80 14.23
N VAL A 125 -4.27 -9.95 13.68
CA VAL A 125 -4.86 -8.80 14.39
C VAL A 125 -6.37 -8.83 14.22
N GLU A 126 -7.11 -8.91 15.33
CA GLU A 126 -8.56 -8.82 15.29
C GLU A 126 -9.00 -7.38 15.16
N ILE A 127 -9.90 -7.12 14.22
CA ILE A 127 -10.54 -5.82 14.01
C ILE A 127 -12.04 -5.97 14.20
N VAL A 128 -12.61 -5.20 15.11
CA VAL A 128 -14.05 -5.12 15.34
C VAL A 128 -14.49 -3.70 15.03
N ASN A 129 -15.28 -3.53 13.98
CA ASN A 129 -15.77 -2.22 13.58
C ASN A 129 -16.84 -1.70 14.55
N GLY A 130 -16.94 -0.39 14.66
CA GLY A 130 -17.94 0.30 15.50
C GLY A 130 -19.32 0.30 14.87
N SER A 131 -20.14 1.24 15.33
CA SER A 131 -21.55 1.37 14.97
C SER A 131 -21.82 1.98 13.58
N MET A 132 -20.79 2.52 12.93
CA MET A 132 -20.86 3.11 11.59
C MET A 132 -20.03 2.29 10.59
N PRO A 133 -20.30 2.36 9.27
CA PRO A 133 -19.42 1.73 8.27
C PRO A 133 -17.96 2.18 8.45
N GLY A 134 -17.04 1.24 8.51
CA GLY A 134 -15.61 1.49 8.70
C GLY A 134 -14.83 1.39 7.39
N SER A 135 -13.80 2.23 7.23
CA SER A 135 -12.91 2.20 6.07
C SER A 135 -11.45 2.27 6.52
N PHE A 136 -10.67 1.31 6.04
CA PHE A 136 -9.26 1.18 6.38
C PHE A 136 -8.39 1.03 5.14
N LEU A 137 -7.13 1.47 5.24
CA LEU A 137 -6.09 1.21 4.26
C LEU A 137 -4.94 0.49 4.97
N LEU A 138 -4.58 -0.69 4.49
CA LEU A 138 -3.37 -1.39 4.90
C LEU A 138 -2.23 -1.04 3.96
N LEU A 139 -1.12 -0.58 4.52
CA LEU A 139 0.17 -0.52 3.85
C LEU A 139 1.15 -1.45 4.57
N GLN A 140 1.74 -2.37 3.81
CA GLN A 140 2.66 -3.38 4.32
C GLN A 140 3.80 -3.59 3.32
N GLY A 141 4.98 -3.94 3.82
CA GLY A 141 6.09 -4.41 3.01
C GLY A 141 7.39 -4.53 3.80
N VAL A 142 8.26 -5.41 3.35
CA VAL A 142 9.63 -5.52 3.86
C VAL A 142 10.39 -4.27 3.46
N PRO A 143 11.05 -3.57 4.38
CA PRO A 143 11.89 -2.42 4.07
C PRO A 143 13.02 -2.78 3.10
N ILE A 144 13.34 -1.88 2.17
CA ILE A 144 14.47 -2.04 1.25
C ILE A 144 15.82 -2.11 2.00
N GLY A 145 15.89 -1.45 3.16
CA GLY A 145 17.09 -1.48 4.01
C GLY A 145 18.26 -0.66 3.48
N GLU A 146 18.03 0.19 2.50
CA GLU A 146 19.03 1.10 1.94
C GLU A 146 18.83 2.53 2.44
N SER A 147 19.89 3.35 2.36
CA SER A 147 19.80 4.79 2.68
C SER A 147 18.81 5.48 1.76
N VAL A 148 18.06 6.41 2.31
CA VAL A 148 17.09 7.24 1.57
C VAL A 148 17.43 8.71 1.75
N VAL A 149 17.63 9.41 0.63
CA VAL A 149 17.77 10.87 0.58
C VAL A 149 16.69 11.40 -0.36
N GLN A 150 15.93 12.38 0.11
CA GLN A 150 14.85 12.98 -0.66
C GLN A 150 15.07 14.48 -0.81
N HIS A 151 14.79 15.01 -2.00
CA HIS A 151 14.73 16.43 -2.27
C HIS A 151 13.57 16.75 -3.21
N GLY A 152 12.54 17.42 -2.71
CA GLY A 152 11.28 17.60 -3.45
C GLY A 152 10.71 16.25 -3.91
N PRO A 153 10.41 16.08 -5.20
CA PRO A 153 9.88 14.81 -5.74
C PRO A 153 10.96 13.76 -6.00
N PHE A 154 12.24 14.09 -5.81
CA PHE A 154 13.36 13.20 -6.13
C PHE A 154 13.77 12.37 -4.92
N VAL A 155 13.95 11.06 -5.12
CA VAL A 155 14.40 10.11 -4.10
C VAL A 155 15.64 9.37 -4.61
N GLY A 156 16.71 9.44 -3.84
CA GLY A 156 17.99 8.78 -4.11
C GLY A 156 18.50 8.03 -2.88
N ASN A 157 19.71 7.51 -2.96
CA ASN A 157 20.39 6.85 -1.84
C ASN A 157 21.49 7.72 -1.22
N SER A 158 21.87 8.82 -1.90
CA SER A 158 22.85 9.79 -1.45
C SER A 158 22.56 11.19 -1.99
N ALA A 159 23.20 12.21 -1.42
CA ALA A 159 23.11 13.59 -1.94
C ALA A 159 23.65 13.71 -3.37
N SER A 160 24.68 12.95 -3.72
CA SER A 160 25.21 12.89 -5.09
C SER A 160 24.21 12.27 -6.06
N ASP A 161 23.45 11.26 -5.65
CA ASP A 161 22.37 10.69 -6.47
C ASP A 161 21.30 11.75 -6.77
N ILE A 162 20.92 12.55 -5.78
CA ILE A 162 19.93 13.62 -5.96
C ILE A 162 20.43 14.66 -6.97
N GLN A 163 21.70 15.10 -6.85
CA GLN A 163 22.29 16.06 -7.81
C GLN A 163 22.26 15.49 -9.23
N GLN A 164 22.63 14.24 -9.39
CA GLN A 164 22.61 13.57 -10.69
C GLN A 164 21.18 13.43 -11.26
N ILE A 165 20.21 13.04 -10.42
CA ILE A 165 18.79 12.95 -10.81
C ILE A 165 18.26 14.30 -11.27
N MET A 166 18.55 15.38 -10.55
CA MET A 166 18.15 16.74 -10.92
C MET A 166 18.77 17.17 -12.25
N HIS A 167 20.06 16.87 -12.48
CA HIS A 167 20.72 17.15 -13.74
C HIS A 167 20.10 16.35 -14.91
N ASP A 168 19.83 15.06 -14.70
CA ASP A 168 19.19 14.21 -15.69
C ASP A 168 17.77 14.70 -16.01
N TYR A 169 17.01 15.13 -15.00
CA TYR A 169 15.68 15.71 -15.20
C TYR A 169 15.71 17.00 -16.00
N GLN A 170 16.63 17.94 -15.68
CA GLN A 170 16.79 19.18 -16.44
C GLN A 170 17.09 18.94 -17.92
N ARG A 171 17.79 17.84 -18.24
CA ARG A 171 18.16 17.51 -19.62
C ARG A 171 17.09 16.71 -20.37
N THR A 172 16.32 15.85 -19.67
CA THR A 172 15.48 14.85 -20.33
C THR A 172 14.01 14.97 -19.98
N GLU A 173 13.66 15.70 -18.90
CA GLU A 173 12.32 15.75 -18.29
C GLU A 173 11.72 14.33 -18.07
N PHE A 174 12.60 13.31 -17.96
CA PHE A 174 12.27 11.87 -17.88
C PHE A 174 11.38 11.38 -19.03
N GLY A 175 11.55 11.93 -20.23
CA GLY A 175 10.80 11.61 -21.43
C GLY A 175 9.80 12.69 -21.84
N GLY A 176 9.55 13.69 -20.98
CA GLY A 176 8.63 14.77 -21.25
C GLY A 176 7.18 14.33 -21.44
N TRP A 177 6.40 15.15 -22.13
CA TRP A 177 5.03 14.88 -22.50
C TRP A 177 4.99 14.36 -23.93
N PRO A 178 4.67 13.04 -24.17
CA PRO A 178 4.80 12.44 -25.51
C PRO A 178 3.61 12.71 -26.43
N TRP A 179 2.53 13.33 -25.93
CA TRP A 179 1.33 13.59 -26.71
C TRP A 179 1.31 15.01 -27.28
N PRO A 180 0.65 15.25 -28.44
CA PRO A 180 0.62 16.55 -29.09
C PRO A 180 -0.23 17.59 -28.35
N THR A 181 -1.08 17.20 -27.43
CA THR A 181 -1.96 18.08 -26.64
C THR A 181 -1.87 17.76 -25.15
N TYR A 182 -2.27 18.73 -24.31
CA TYR A 182 -2.38 18.57 -22.84
C TYR A 182 -3.81 18.24 -22.39
N GLU A 183 -4.73 17.93 -23.30
CA GLU A 183 -6.12 17.57 -23.05
C GLU A 183 -6.33 16.05 -23.06
#